data_bb4590fc214f9c51f37411c7984daed4
#
_entry.id   bb4590fc214f9c51f37411c7984daed4
#
_cell.length_a   1.000
_cell.length_b   1.000
_cell.length_c   1.000
_cell.angle_alpha   90.00
_cell.angle_beta   90.00
_cell.angle_gamma   90.00
#
_symmetry.space_group_name_H-M   'P 1'
#
loop_
_entity.id
_entity.type
_entity.pdbx_description
1 polymer ?
#
loop_
_entity_poly.entity_id
_entity_poly.type
_entity_poly.pdbx_seq_one_letter_code
_entity_poly.pdbx_strand_id
1 'polypeptide(L)'
;MAEKKKSSLNGNRKIERPSGFLAIIISFLVILSILTQLDLKPNYSNILEDLSFLNENIIRLKINAFIWLINAILIIFLGPSVLMTFLPHGRSSSYLAAFLISATGILYLLFTANCFNIISVVKEYIALVDTTNSFLPSLAFNLLITRTNLQMIAYTLTGISAIVLGSLFARTGYLPRFIGWMSIIGGLIYIAFGWFDPESLVFVAGRVIFVLSLLFFGSYLLLRGTINRKSDIINPPEN
;
A
#
# COMPACT_ATOMS: atom_id res chain seq x y z
N MET A 1 29.75 23.71 16.50
CA MET A 1 29.45 22.48 15.76
C MET A 1 28.47 21.54 16.47
N ALA A 2 28.47 21.46 17.79
CA ALA A 2 27.57 20.66 18.63
C ALA A 2 26.10 21.13 18.59
N GLU A 3 25.84 22.44 18.62
CA GLU A 3 24.49 23.01 18.56
C GLU A 3 23.74 22.70 17.25
N LYS A 4 24.42 22.76 16.11
CA LYS A 4 23.83 22.43 14.80
C LYS A 4 23.43 20.96 14.71
N LYS A 5 24.13 20.06 15.43
CA LYS A 5 23.82 18.64 15.51
C LYS A 5 22.63 18.36 16.42
N LYS A 6 22.45 19.18 17.49
CA LYS A 6 21.33 19.06 18.44
C LYS A 6 20.01 19.56 17.82
N SER A 7 20.03 20.64 17.02
CA SER A 7 18.82 21.17 16.34
C SER A 7 18.32 20.25 15.22
N SER A 8 19.23 19.59 14.49
CA SER A 8 18.85 18.61 13.44
C SER A 8 18.23 17.34 14.01
N LEU A 9 18.67 16.89 15.19
CA LEU A 9 18.12 15.74 15.90
C LEU A 9 16.69 16.03 16.42
N ASN A 10 16.42 17.23 16.90
CA ASN A 10 15.07 17.62 17.38
C ASN A 10 14.06 17.79 16.23
N GLY A 11 14.48 18.24 15.04
CA GLY A 11 13.62 18.33 13.85
C GLY A 11 13.14 16.96 13.38
N ASN A 12 14.01 15.95 13.34
CA ASN A 12 13.66 14.60 12.90
C ASN A 12 12.67 13.88 13.84
N ARG A 13 12.74 14.13 15.14
CA ARG A 13 11.87 13.50 16.14
C ARG A 13 10.38 13.84 15.97
N LYS A 14 10.05 15.02 15.41
CA LYS A 14 8.65 15.44 15.17
C LYS A 14 8.00 14.68 14.00
N ILE A 15 8.81 14.09 13.12
CA ILE A 15 8.35 13.43 11.87
C ILE A 15 8.22 11.90 12.05
N GLU A 16 8.94 11.29 12.99
CA GLU A 16 8.90 9.84 13.25
C GLU A 16 7.51 9.35 13.62
N ARG A 17 6.77 10.10 14.44
CA ARG A 17 5.42 9.72 14.89
C ARG A 17 4.38 9.69 13.76
N PRO A 18 4.24 10.75 12.92
CA PRO A 18 3.35 10.69 11.77
C PRO A 18 3.65 9.52 10.85
N SER A 19 4.93 9.24 10.57
CA SER A 19 5.36 8.11 9.73
C SER A 19 4.96 6.77 10.33
N GLY A 20 5.15 6.61 11.65
CA GLY A 20 4.75 5.41 12.37
C GLY A 20 3.25 5.20 12.35
N PHE A 21 2.47 6.24 12.59
CA PHE A 21 1.02 6.20 12.58
C PHE A 21 0.46 5.86 11.19
N LEU A 22 0.98 6.51 10.13
CA LEU A 22 0.62 6.20 8.74
C LEU A 22 0.89 4.73 8.40
N ALA A 23 2.07 4.20 8.75
CA ALA A 23 2.43 2.81 8.48
C ALA A 23 1.47 1.82 9.15
N ILE A 24 1.06 2.09 10.40
CA ILE A 24 0.10 1.25 11.13
C ILE A 24 -1.27 1.30 10.46
N ILE A 25 -1.80 2.48 10.12
CA ILE A 25 -3.12 2.61 9.48
C ILE A 25 -3.11 1.90 8.12
N ILE A 26 -2.09 2.11 7.29
CA ILE A 26 -1.93 1.45 6.01
C ILE A 26 -1.96 -0.08 6.19
N SER A 27 -1.25 -0.60 7.20
CA SER A 27 -1.23 -2.04 7.50
C SER A 27 -2.61 -2.59 7.80
N PHE A 28 -3.39 -1.91 8.64
CA PHE A 28 -4.78 -2.30 8.94
C PHE A 28 -5.67 -2.24 7.71
N LEU A 29 -5.55 -1.21 6.89
CA LEU A 29 -6.33 -1.08 5.66
C LEU A 29 -5.97 -2.15 4.63
N VAL A 30 -4.71 -2.55 4.53
CA VAL A 30 -4.30 -3.67 3.66
C VAL A 30 -4.90 -4.98 4.16
N ILE A 31 -4.89 -5.26 5.46
CA ILE A 31 -5.55 -6.45 6.03
C ILE A 31 -7.05 -6.44 5.70
N LEU A 32 -7.72 -5.31 5.92
CA LEU A 32 -9.14 -5.16 5.63
C LEU A 32 -9.43 -5.33 4.12
N SER A 33 -8.54 -4.85 3.26
CA SER A 33 -8.66 -5.03 1.81
C SER A 33 -8.54 -6.49 1.39
N ILE A 34 -7.70 -7.28 2.07
CA ILE A 34 -7.57 -8.73 1.83
C ILE A 34 -8.88 -9.44 2.17
N LEU A 35 -9.49 -9.10 3.33
CA LEU A 35 -10.73 -9.70 3.79
C LEU A 35 -11.94 -9.35 2.91
N THR A 36 -11.92 -8.17 2.28
CA THR A 36 -12.99 -7.71 1.39
C THR A 36 -12.73 -7.98 -0.09
N GLN A 37 -11.57 -8.53 -0.43
CA GLN A 37 -11.19 -8.81 -1.81
C GLN A 37 -12.17 -9.81 -2.43
N LEU A 38 -12.62 -9.49 -3.65
CA LEU A 38 -13.36 -10.39 -4.53
C LEU A 38 -12.39 -11.00 -5.53
N ASP A 39 -12.57 -12.26 -5.78
CA ASP A 39 -11.93 -12.93 -6.92
C ASP A 39 -12.65 -12.48 -8.19
N LEU A 40 -12.04 -11.56 -8.90
CA LEU A 40 -12.57 -10.96 -10.12
C LEU A 40 -11.66 -11.32 -11.29
N LYS A 41 -11.63 -12.61 -11.66
CA LYS A 41 -11.00 -13.03 -12.90
C LYS A 41 -11.98 -12.80 -14.04
N PRO A 42 -11.56 -12.08 -15.12
CA PRO A 42 -12.42 -11.94 -16.28
C PRO A 42 -12.71 -13.33 -16.87
N ASN A 43 -13.97 -13.69 -16.98
CA ASN A 43 -14.38 -14.90 -17.69
C ASN A 43 -14.41 -14.60 -19.19
N TYR A 44 -13.34 -15.02 -19.90
CA TYR A 44 -13.22 -14.76 -21.33
C TYR A 44 -14.30 -15.46 -22.18
N SER A 45 -15.00 -16.44 -21.63
CA SER A 45 -16.06 -17.17 -22.33
C SER A 45 -17.46 -16.63 -22.06
N ASN A 46 -17.71 -15.93 -20.92
CA ASN A 46 -19.03 -15.43 -20.58
C ASN A 46 -18.99 -14.19 -19.68
N ILE A 47 -18.91 -13.03 -20.30
CA ILE A 47 -18.92 -11.73 -19.59
C ILE A 47 -20.24 -11.46 -18.86
N LEU A 48 -21.36 -12.08 -19.27
CA LEU A 48 -22.64 -11.87 -18.63
C LEU A 48 -22.68 -12.50 -17.22
N GLU A 49 -21.98 -13.62 -17.03
CA GLU A 49 -21.80 -14.22 -15.70
C GLU A 49 -20.98 -13.32 -14.80
N ASP A 50 -19.92 -12.70 -15.34
CA ASP A 50 -19.11 -11.74 -14.59
C ASP A 50 -19.94 -10.53 -14.14
N LEU A 51 -20.82 -10.01 -15.01
CA LEU A 51 -21.69 -8.87 -14.67
C LEU A 51 -22.74 -9.24 -13.62
N SER A 52 -23.30 -10.44 -13.69
CA SER A 52 -24.23 -10.96 -12.67
C SER A 52 -23.53 -11.11 -11.32
N PHE A 53 -22.37 -11.75 -11.29
CA PHE A 53 -21.55 -11.92 -10.09
C PHE A 53 -21.15 -10.57 -9.46
N LEU A 54 -20.74 -9.60 -10.29
CA LEU A 54 -20.39 -8.26 -9.83
C LEU A 54 -21.60 -7.53 -9.23
N ASN A 55 -22.77 -7.69 -9.82
CA ASN A 55 -23.99 -7.11 -9.28
C ASN A 55 -24.35 -7.67 -7.90
N GLU A 56 -24.33 -8.99 -7.76
CA GLU A 56 -24.61 -9.65 -6.48
C GLU A 56 -23.64 -9.20 -5.38
N ASN A 57 -22.40 -8.91 -5.75
CA ASN A 57 -21.33 -8.50 -4.84
C ASN A 57 -21.01 -6.99 -4.87
N ILE A 58 -21.87 -6.16 -5.44
CA ILE A 58 -21.60 -4.74 -5.70
C ILE A 58 -21.28 -3.94 -4.44
N ILE A 59 -21.89 -4.28 -3.32
CA ILE A 59 -21.64 -3.63 -2.03
C ILE A 59 -20.23 -3.95 -1.55
N ARG A 60 -19.81 -5.22 -1.63
CA ARG A 60 -18.48 -5.67 -1.25
C ARG A 60 -17.41 -5.03 -2.15
N LEU A 61 -17.68 -4.93 -3.45
CA LEU A 61 -16.79 -4.24 -4.39
C LEU A 61 -16.62 -2.75 -4.06
N LYS A 62 -17.72 -2.06 -3.71
CA LYS A 62 -17.68 -0.66 -3.28
C LYS A 62 -16.84 -0.48 -2.01
N ILE A 63 -17.07 -1.32 -1.01
CA ILE A 63 -16.31 -1.28 0.26
C ILE A 63 -14.84 -1.49 -0.03
N ASN A 64 -14.47 -2.49 -0.82
CA ASN A 64 -13.09 -2.77 -1.19
C ASN A 64 -12.46 -1.58 -1.94
N ALA A 65 -13.15 -1.01 -2.93
CA ALA A 65 -12.68 0.16 -3.67
C ALA A 65 -12.47 1.37 -2.75
N PHE A 66 -13.35 1.61 -1.78
CA PHE A 66 -13.21 2.71 -0.81
C PHE A 66 -12.01 2.50 0.12
N ILE A 67 -11.79 1.27 0.59
CA ILE A 67 -10.61 0.93 1.40
C ILE A 67 -9.33 1.21 0.62
N TRP A 68 -9.28 0.79 -0.65
CA TRP A 68 -8.12 1.04 -1.51
C TRP A 68 -7.93 2.52 -1.82
N LEU A 69 -9.00 3.31 -1.98
CA LEU A 69 -8.91 4.75 -2.17
C LEU A 69 -8.19 5.42 -0.99
N ILE A 70 -8.64 5.15 0.23
CA ILE A 70 -8.03 5.71 1.44
C ILE A 70 -6.59 5.22 1.57
N ASN A 71 -6.36 3.93 1.36
CA ASN A 71 -5.03 3.33 1.46
C ASN A 71 -4.05 3.93 0.45
N ALA A 72 -4.47 4.13 -0.81
CA ALA A 72 -3.66 4.74 -1.86
C ALA A 72 -3.21 6.17 -1.49
N ILE A 73 -4.13 6.99 -0.97
CA ILE A 73 -3.83 8.34 -0.49
C ILE A 73 -2.79 8.29 0.64
N LEU A 74 -2.98 7.41 1.62
CA LEU A 74 -2.05 7.28 2.75
C LEU A 74 -0.67 6.78 2.31
N ILE A 75 -0.60 5.86 1.33
CA ILE A 75 0.67 5.39 0.75
C ILE A 75 1.42 6.54 0.05
N ILE A 76 0.72 7.42 -0.66
CA ILE A 76 1.34 8.62 -1.26
C ILE A 76 2.00 9.48 -0.18
N PHE A 77 1.34 9.70 0.96
CA PHE A 77 1.89 10.48 2.07
C PHE A 77 2.98 9.73 2.85
N LEU A 78 2.96 8.40 2.85
CA LEU A 78 4.02 7.59 3.46
C LEU A 78 5.37 7.82 2.79
N GLY A 79 5.42 8.01 1.46
CA GLY A 79 6.66 8.26 0.74
C GLY A 79 7.47 9.44 1.29
N PRO A 80 6.93 10.68 1.29
CA PRO A 80 7.59 11.84 1.92
C PRO A 80 7.92 11.62 3.40
N SER A 81 7.07 10.93 4.15
CA SER A 81 7.32 10.63 5.56
C SER A 81 8.53 9.73 5.75
N VAL A 82 8.69 8.69 4.91
CA VAL A 82 9.86 7.81 4.88
C VAL A 82 11.11 8.59 4.48
N LEU A 83 11.02 9.46 3.46
CA LEU A 83 12.12 10.33 3.07
C LEU A 83 12.64 11.13 4.25
N MET A 84 11.76 11.87 4.92
CA MET A 84 12.14 12.72 6.05
C MET A 84 12.73 11.93 7.21
N THR A 85 12.24 10.71 7.48
CA THR A 85 12.71 9.86 8.56
C THR A 85 14.12 9.31 8.27
N PHE A 86 14.40 8.92 7.01
CA PHE A 86 15.63 8.22 6.65
C PHE A 86 16.68 9.08 5.92
N LEU A 87 16.34 10.30 5.52
CA LEU A 87 17.26 11.21 4.82
C LEU A 87 18.63 11.36 5.51
N PRO A 88 18.71 11.44 6.86
CA PRO A 88 19.99 11.52 7.56
C PRO A 88 20.84 10.25 7.48
N HIS A 89 20.23 9.09 7.17
CA HIS A 89 20.87 7.79 7.21
C HIS A 89 21.32 7.28 5.83
N GLY A 90 20.83 7.89 4.73
CA GLY A 90 21.21 7.52 3.38
C GLY A 90 20.37 8.23 2.32
N ARG A 91 20.91 9.33 1.76
CA ARG A 91 20.16 10.23 0.86
C ARG A 91 19.58 9.52 -0.35
N SER A 92 20.39 8.89 -1.18
CA SER A 92 19.95 8.29 -2.45
C SER A 92 18.91 7.19 -2.24
N SER A 93 19.13 6.28 -1.28
CA SER A 93 18.19 5.20 -0.97
C SER A 93 16.87 5.72 -0.41
N SER A 94 16.89 6.80 0.39
CA SER A 94 15.69 7.43 0.94
C SER A 94 14.85 8.10 -0.13
N TYR A 95 15.48 8.80 -1.10
CA TYR A 95 14.77 9.39 -2.24
C TYR A 95 14.13 8.30 -3.11
N LEU A 96 14.88 7.23 -3.41
CA LEU A 96 14.38 6.12 -4.21
C LEU A 96 13.20 5.43 -3.52
N ALA A 97 13.31 5.13 -2.22
CA ALA A 97 12.22 4.53 -1.46
C ALA A 97 10.97 5.42 -1.45
N ALA A 98 11.13 6.71 -1.18
CA ALA A 98 10.02 7.66 -1.15
C ALA A 98 9.32 7.77 -2.51
N PHE A 99 10.10 7.86 -3.60
CA PHE A 99 9.57 7.90 -4.96
C PHE A 99 8.76 6.64 -5.29
N LEU A 100 9.34 5.47 -5.05
CA LEU A 100 8.68 4.19 -5.34
C LEU A 100 7.40 3.99 -4.52
N ILE A 101 7.42 4.34 -3.23
CA ILE A 101 6.23 4.27 -2.36
C ILE A 101 5.14 5.20 -2.89
N SER A 102 5.47 6.46 -3.19
CA SER A 102 4.47 7.41 -3.71
C SER A 102 3.93 6.99 -5.08
N ALA A 103 4.78 6.49 -5.98
CA ALA A 103 4.37 5.94 -7.27
C ALA A 103 3.44 4.72 -7.11
N THR A 104 3.71 3.85 -6.14
CA THR A 104 2.81 2.74 -5.78
C THR A 104 1.43 3.25 -5.37
N GLY A 105 1.36 4.29 -4.54
CA GLY A 105 0.10 4.91 -4.15
C GLY A 105 -0.68 5.47 -5.34
N ILE A 106 0.00 6.11 -6.30
CA ILE A 106 -0.64 6.61 -7.55
C ILE A 106 -1.22 5.46 -8.36
N LEU A 107 -0.50 4.34 -8.51
CA LEU A 107 -1.04 3.17 -9.21
C LEU A 107 -2.28 2.58 -8.52
N TYR A 108 -2.29 2.55 -7.19
CA TYR A 108 -3.50 2.13 -6.46
C TYR A 108 -4.66 3.12 -6.60
N LEU A 109 -4.42 4.42 -6.79
CA LEU A 109 -5.48 5.37 -7.15
C LEU A 109 -6.08 5.07 -8.52
N LEU A 110 -5.23 4.79 -9.52
CA LEU A 110 -5.70 4.41 -10.87
C LEU A 110 -6.48 3.10 -10.83
N PHE A 111 -5.99 2.10 -10.11
CA PHE A 111 -6.72 0.85 -9.86
C PHE A 111 -8.09 1.11 -9.23
N THR A 112 -8.16 1.97 -8.23
CA THR A 112 -9.41 2.30 -7.54
C THR A 112 -10.38 3.05 -8.45
N ALA A 113 -9.90 4.01 -9.24
CA ALA A 113 -10.73 4.71 -10.22
C ALA A 113 -11.34 3.74 -11.24
N ASN A 114 -10.56 2.77 -11.70
CA ASN A 114 -11.07 1.71 -12.59
C ASN A 114 -12.13 0.85 -11.89
N CYS A 115 -11.98 0.51 -10.60
CA CYS A 115 -13.02 -0.19 -9.84
C CYS A 115 -14.35 0.60 -9.76
N PHE A 116 -14.29 1.93 -9.60
CA PHE A 116 -15.50 2.76 -9.62
C PHE A 116 -16.14 2.81 -11.02
N ASN A 117 -15.35 2.81 -12.09
CA ASN A 117 -15.86 2.70 -13.46
C ASN A 117 -16.60 1.37 -13.68
N ILE A 118 -16.04 0.25 -13.20
CA ILE A 118 -16.70 -1.07 -13.24
C ILE A 118 -18.06 -1.01 -12.51
N ILE A 119 -18.10 -0.45 -11.30
CA ILE A 119 -19.32 -0.31 -10.52
C ILE A 119 -20.39 0.49 -11.28
N SER A 120 -19.99 1.55 -11.98
CA SER A 120 -20.90 2.38 -12.78
C SER A 120 -21.46 1.62 -13.97
N VAL A 121 -20.63 0.89 -14.71
CA VAL A 121 -21.04 0.08 -15.87
C VAL A 121 -21.97 -1.06 -15.46
N VAL A 122 -21.69 -1.75 -14.33
CA VAL A 122 -22.54 -2.82 -13.80
C VAL A 122 -23.94 -2.28 -13.47
N LYS A 123 -24.03 -1.11 -12.83
CA LYS A 123 -25.32 -0.49 -12.51
C LYS A 123 -26.11 -0.09 -13.76
N GLU A 124 -25.43 0.48 -14.74
CA GLU A 124 -26.06 0.89 -15.99
C GLU A 124 -26.56 -0.32 -16.80
N TYR A 125 -25.76 -1.39 -16.85
CA TYR A 125 -26.15 -2.64 -17.51
C TYR A 125 -27.45 -3.20 -16.94
N ILE A 126 -27.59 -3.21 -15.61
CA ILE A 126 -28.80 -3.75 -14.95
C ILE A 126 -30.00 -2.85 -15.18
N ALA A 127 -29.80 -1.53 -15.22
CA ALA A 127 -30.89 -0.58 -15.49
C ALA A 127 -31.43 -0.69 -16.93
N LEU A 128 -30.63 -1.22 -17.87
CA LEU A 128 -30.91 -1.29 -19.30
C LEU A 128 -31.18 -2.72 -19.80
N VAL A 129 -31.53 -3.66 -18.92
CA VAL A 129 -31.73 -5.11 -19.24
C VAL A 129 -32.71 -5.35 -20.42
N ASP A 130 -33.63 -4.44 -20.69
CA ASP A 130 -34.57 -4.55 -21.82
C ASP A 130 -34.05 -4.01 -23.16
N THR A 131 -32.83 -3.47 -23.21
CA THR A 131 -32.24 -2.96 -24.43
C THR A 131 -31.11 -3.89 -24.91
N THR A 132 -31.14 -4.27 -26.20
CA THR A 132 -30.11 -5.09 -26.87
C THR A 132 -28.77 -4.34 -27.02
N ASN A 133 -28.31 -3.72 -25.95
CA ASN A 133 -27.09 -2.92 -25.98
C ASN A 133 -25.85 -3.78 -25.75
N SER A 134 -25.21 -4.25 -26.85
CA SER A 134 -24.00 -5.09 -26.80
C SER A 134 -22.74 -4.33 -26.37
N PHE A 135 -22.81 -3.00 -26.24
CA PHE A 135 -21.65 -2.16 -25.91
C PHE A 135 -21.23 -2.29 -24.44
N LEU A 136 -22.19 -2.33 -23.50
CA LEU A 136 -21.89 -2.37 -22.07
C LEU A 136 -21.12 -3.62 -21.63
N PRO A 137 -21.45 -4.83 -22.09
CA PRO A 137 -20.65 -6.03 -21.79
C PRO A 137 -19.20 -5.92 -22.30
N SER A 138 -19.00 -5.39 -23.50
CA SER A 138 -17.64 -5.19 -24.06
C SER A 138 -16.86 -4.16 -23.27
N LEU A 139 -17.50 -3.09 -22.80
CA LEU A 139 -16.89 -2.08 -21.95
C LEU A 139 -16.51 -2.67 -20.59
N ALA A 140 -17.41 -3.43 -19.95
CA ALA A 140 -17.15 -4.10 -18.69
C ALA A 140 -15.96 -5.05 -18.79
N PHE A 141 -15.88 -5.84 -19.86
CA PHE A 141 -14.76 -6.74 -20.13
C PHE A 141 -13.43 -6.00 -20.22
N ASN A 142 -13.38 -4.90 -20.99
CA ASN A 142 -12.17 -4.08 -21.08
C ASN A 142 -11.76 -3.45 -19.74
N LEU A 143 -12.71 -3.02 -18.93
CA LEU A 143 -12.44 -2.49 -17.59
C LEU A 143 -11.92 -3.56 -16.64
N LEU A 144 -12.41 -4.82 -16.72
CA LEU A 144 -11.90 -5.93 -15.91
C LEU A 144 -10.47 -6.29 -16.29
N ILE A 145 -10.14 -6.36 -17.59
CA ILE A 145 -8.76 -6.56 -18.05
C ILE A 145 -7.85 -5.42 -17.56
N THR A 146 -8.30 -4.17 -17.73
CA THR A 146 -7.53 -3.00 -17.27
C THR A 146 -7.30 -3.05 -15.76
N ARG A 147 -8.31 -3.44 -14.97
CA ARG A 147 -8.18 -3.62 -13.53
C ARG A 147 -7.13 -4.66 -13.19
N THR A 148 -7.16 -5.81 -13.84
CA THR A 148 -6.19 -6.90 -13.61
C THR A 148 -4.77 -6.44 -13.93
N ASN A 149 -4.57 -5.77 -15.07
CA ASN A 149 -3.27 -5.23 -15.46
C ASN A 149 -2.74 -4.18 -14.47
N LEU A 150 -3.58 -3.22 -14.06
CA LEU A 150 -3.22 -2.22 -13.06
C LEU A 150 -2.85 -2.87 -11.72
N GLN A 151 -3.57 -3.91 -11.32
CA GLN A 151 -3.29 -4.66 -10.11
C GLN A 151 -1.93 -5.35 -10.15
N MET A 152 -1.60 -6.03 -11.26
CA MET A 152 -0.30 -6.68 -11.46
C MET A 152 0.85 -5.67 -11.42
N ILE A 153 0.73 -4.53 -12.10
CA ILE A 153 1.73 -3.47 -12.10
C ILE A 153 1.89 -2.89 -10.68
N ALA A 154 0.78 -2.64 -9.98
CA ALA A 154 0.81 -2.14 -8.61
C ALA A 154 1.48 -3.13 -7.64
N TYR A 155 1.24 -4.44 -7.79
CA TYR A 155 1.91 -5.47 -7.00
C TYR A 155 3.41 -5.49 -7.26
N THR A 156 3.84 -5.41 -8.52
CA THR A 156 5.26 -5.35 -8.88
C THR A 156 5.93 -4.14 -8.24
N LEU A 157 5.32 -2.96 -8.37
CA LEU A 157 5.90 -1.74 -7.80
C LEU A 157 5.88 -1.76 -6.26
N THR A 158 4.83 -2.34 -5.64
CA THR A 158 4.79 -2.60 -4.19
C THR A 158 5.96 -3.49 -3.77
N GLY A 159 6.22 -4.57 -4.50
CA GLY A 159 7.32 -5.48 -4.22
C GLY A 159 8.69 -4.80 -4.33
N ILE A 160 8.92 -4.03 -5.39
CA ILE A 160 10.16 -3.25 -5.55
C ILE A 160 10.31 -2.23 -4.41
N SER A 161 9.24 -1.51 -4.07
CA SER A 161 9.21 -0.55 -2.96
C SER A 161 9.56 -1.21 -1.63
N ALA A 162 8.99 -2.39 -1.38
CA ALA A 162 9.24 -3.18 -0.17
C ALA A 162 10.69 -3.65 -0.06
N ILE A 163 11.31 -4.07 -1.18
CA ILE A 163 12.73 -4.47 -1.21
C ILE A 163 13.63 -3.28 -0.93
N VAL A 164 13.38 -2.14 -1.57
CA VAL A 164 14.19 -0.92 -1.36
C VAL A 164 14.05 -0.41 0.07
N LEU A 165 12.81 -0.37 0.58
CA LEU A 165 12.53 0.04 1.96
C LEU A 165 13.17 -0.92 2.97
N GLY A 166 13.04 -2.22 2.75
CA GLY A 166 13.64 -3.26 3.58
C GLY A 166 15.17 -3.20 3.59
N SER A 167 15.78 -2.92 2.44
CA SER A 167 17.22 -2.71 2.33
C SER A 167 17.67 -1.47 3.11
N LEU A 168 16.89 -0.40 3.07
CA LEU A 168 17.14 0.81 3.85
C LEU A 168 17.07 0.51 5.36
N PHE A 169 16.06 -0.24 5.81
CA PHE A 169 15.94 -0.66 7.20
C PHE A 169 17.11 -1.52 7.67
N ALA A 170 17.51 -2.52 6.87
CA ALA A 170 18.58 -3.45 7.22
C ALA A 170 19.95 -2.79 7.30
N ARG A 171 20.23 -1.79 6.43
CA ARG A 171 21.54 -1.14 6.32
C ARG A 171 21.75 -0.02 7.31
N THR A 172 20.73 0.73 7.65
CA THR A 172 20.87 1.94 8.47
C THR A 172 21.09 1.66 9.96
N GLY A 173 20.80 0.44 10.43
CA GLY A 173 20.84 0.12 11.86
C GLY A 173 19.85 0.93 12.71
N TYR A 174 19.00 1.73 12.04
CA TYR A 174 17.99 2.56 12.69
C TYR A 174 16.83 1.73 13.25
N LEU A 175 16.55 0.61 12.62
CA LEU A 175 15.53 -0.37 12.95
C LEU A 175 16.16 -1.74 13.18
N PRO A 176 15.48 -2.64 13.93
CA PRO A 176 15.87 -4.04 14.02
C PRO A 176 15.94 -4.67 12.61
N ARG A 177 17.05 -5.33 12.31
CA ARG A 177 17.34 -5.86 10.95
C ARG A 177 16.27 -6.84 10.45
N PHE A 178 15.61 -7.57 11.34
CA PHE A 178 14.57 -8.53 10.96
C PHE A 178 13.39 -7.86 10.23
N ILE A 179 13.03 -6.61 10.60
CA ILE A 179 11.97 -5.83 9.94
C ILE A 179 12.34 -5.59 8.47
N GLY A 180 13.61 -5.26 8.22
CA GLY A 180 14.11 -5.10 6.85
C GLY A 180 14.04 -6.39 6.04
N TRP A 181 14.45 -7.51 6.61
CA TRP A 181 14.38 -8.81 5.95
C TRP A 181 12.94 -9.25 5.68
N MET A 182 12.01 -9.06 6.60
CA MET A 182 10.58 -9.32 6.36
C MET A 182 10.05 -8.51 5.19
N SER A 183 10.41 -7.23 5.09
CA SER A 183 10.00 -6.38 3.98
C SER A 183 10.58 -6.87 2.64
N ILE A 184 11.84 -7.29 2.60
CA ILE A 184 12.49 -7.83 1.40
C ILE A 184 11.82 -9.13 0.95
N ILE A 185 11.60 -10.07 1.87
CA ILE A 185 10.96 -11.37 1.57
C ILE A 185 9.53 -11.16 1.07
N GLY A 186 8.74 -10.33 1.77
CA GLY A 186 7.41 -9.96 1.31
C GLY A 186 7.42 -9.33 -0.08
N GLY A 187 8.36 -8.43 -0.34
CA GLY A 187 8.51 -7.78 -1.65
C GLY A 187 8.86 -8.74 -2.78
N LEU A 188 9.75 -9.70 -2.54
CA LEU A 188 10.09 -10.74 -3.52
C LEU A 188 8.87 -11.60 -3.86
N ILE A 189 8.07 -11.98 -2.85
CA ILE A 189 6.83 -12.73 -3.07
C ILE A 189 5.81 -11.91 -3.87
N TYR A 190 5.68 -10.61 -3.60
CA TYR A 190 4.82 -9.72 -4.38
C TYR A 190 5.19 -9.70 -5.87
N ILE A 191 6.49 -9.65 -6.20
CA ILE A 191 6.95 -9.66 -7.59
C ILE A 191 6.71 -11.03 -8.21
N ALA A 192 7.16 -12.11 -7.55
CA ALA A 192 7.11 -13.44 -8.12
C ALA A 192 5.67 -13.93 -8.32
N PHE A 193 4.84 -13.86 -7.30
CA PHE A 193 3.49 -14.44 -7.31
C PHE A 193 2.41 -13.45 -7.75
N GLY A 194 2.66 -12.15 -7.73
CA GLY A 194 1.72 -11.14 -8.23
C GLY A 194 1.40 -11.28 -9.72
N TRP A 195 2.33 -11.86 -10.50
CA TRP A 195 2.14 -12.13 -11.93
C TRP A 195 1.62 -13.53 -12.23
N PHE A 196 2.12 -14.53 -11.50
CA PHE A 196 1.86 -15.94 -11.83
C PHE A 196 0.59 -16.45 -11.16
N ASP A 197 0.40 -16.13 -9.87
CA ASP A 197 -0.74 -16.63 -9.12
C ASP A 197 -1.05 -15.70 -7.92
N PRO A 198 -1.75 -14.58 -8.16
CA PRO A 198 -2.06 -13.61 -7.12
C PRO A 198 -3.10 -14.11 -6.09
N GLU A 199 -3.65 -15.32 -6.28
CA GLU A 199 -4.61 -15.95 -5.37
C GLU A 199 -3.96 -17.05 -4.52
N SER A 200 -2.73 -17.41 -4.82
CA SER A 200 -2.03 -18.47 -4.09
C SER A 200 -1.88 -18.12 -2.61
N LEU A 201 -1.90 -19.14 -1.77
CA LEU A 201 -1.59 -18.99 -0.34
C LEU A 201 -0.20 -18.37 -0.13
N VAL A 202 0.74 -18.62 -1.04
CA VAL A 202 2.08 -18.06 -1.00
C VAL A 202 2.03 -16.54 -1.18
N PHE A 203 1.22 -16.04 -2.14
CA PHE A 203 1.04 -14.61 -2.33
C PHE A 203 0.37 -13.94 -1.12
N VAL A 204 -0.68 -14.57 -0.57
CA VAL A 204 -1.34 -14.09 0.65
C VAL A 204 -0.36 -14.05 1.82
N ALA A 205 0.45 -15.09 2.02
CA ALA A 205 1.49 -15.11 3.04
C ALA A 205 2.52 -13.98 2.84
N GLY A 206 2.95 -13.72 1.61
CA GLY A 206 3.83 -12.60 1.28
C GLY A 206 3.23 -11.24 1.65
N ARG A 207 1.94 -11.05 1.35
CA ARG A 207 1.19 -9.84 1.76
C ARG A 207 1.18 -9.68 3.28
N VAL A 208 0.89 -10.75 4.01
CA VAL A 208 0.89 -10.75 5.48
C VAL A 208 2.27 -10.43 6.03
N ILE A 209 3.33 -11.04 5.51
CA ILE A 209 4.72 -10.77 5.93
C ILE A 209 5.08 -9.30 5.71
N PHE A 210 4.73 -8.74 4.55
CA PHE A 210 4.98 -7.33 4.27
C PHE A 210 4.19 -6.40 5.19
N VAL A 211 2.91 -6.69 5.41
CA VAL A 211 2.05 -5.93 6.34
C VAL A 211 2.59 -5.98 7.77
N LEU A 212 3.04 -7.13 8.25
CA LEU A 212 3.68 -7.25 9.55
C LEU A 212 4.96 -6.43 9.62
N SER A 213 5.76 -6.38 8.56
CA SER A 213 6.96 -5.53 8.53
C SER A 213 6.60 -4.04 8.68
N LEU A 214 5.54 -3.56 8.03
CA LEU A 214 5.04 -2.19 8.17
C LEU A 214 4.47 -1.91 9.57
N LEU A 215 3.75 -2.88 10.16
CA LEU A 215 3.25 -2.77 11.55
C LEU A 215 4.41 -2.64 12.54
N PHE A 216 5.42 -3.49 12.44
CA PHE A 216 6.61 -3.41 13.29
C PHE A 216 7.38 -2.11 13.07
N PHE A 217 7.52 -1.66 11.82
CA PHE A 217 8.11 -0.37 11.50
C PHE A 217 7.36 0.78 12.17
N GLY A 218 6.05 0.84 11.99
CA GLY A 218 5.21 1.87 12.56
C GLY A 218 5.24 1.86 14.10
N SER A 219 5.10 0.69 14.71
CA SER A 219 5.13 0.52 16.16
C SER A 219 6.48 0.94 16.75
N TYR A 220 7.59 0.57 16.10
CA TYR A 220 8.92 0.95 16.55
C TYR A 220 9.11 2.48 16.52
N LEU A 221 8.67 3.15 15.45
CA LEU A 221 8.76 4.62 15.37
C LEU A 221 7.93 5.31 16.46
N LEU A 222 6.74 4.81 16.75
CA LEU A 222 5.89 5.36 17.80
C LEU A 222 6.52 5.18 19.19
N LEU A 223 7.02 3.99 19.50
CA LEU A 223 7.66 3.69 20.80
C LEU A 223 8.90 4.55 21.00
N ARG A 224 9.77 4.65 19.98
CA ARG A 224 10.97 5.47 20.03
C ARG A 224 10.67 6.95 20.26
N GLY A 225 9.66 7.48 19.56
CA GLY A 225 9.20 8.86 19.76
C GLY A 225 8.63 9.13 21.15
N THR A 226 8.14 8.08 21.85
CA THR A 226 7.61 8.21 23.22
C THR A 226 8.72 8.17 24.26
N ILE A 227 9.69 7.26 24.12
CA ILE A 227 10.82 7.13 25.05
C ILE A 227 11.66 8.42 25.05
N ASN A 228 11.94 8.96 23.87
CA ASN A 228 12.71 10.19 23.72
C ASN A 228 12.02 11.41 24.37
N ARG A 229 10.67 11.48 24.32
CA ARG A 229 9.92 12.55 24.98
C ARG A 229 10.02 12.48 26.52
N LYS A 230 10.01 11.28 27.08
CA LYS A 230 10.17 11.11 28.54
C LYS A 230 11.57 11.55 29.00
N SER A 231 12.62 11.25 28.24
CA SER A 231 13.98 11.68 28.59
C SER A 231 14.13 13.21 28.55
N ASP A 232 13.48 13.91 27.60
CA ASP A 232 13.53 15.38 27.51
C ASP A 232 12.74 16.07 28.66
N ILE A 233 11.74 15.38 29.23
CA ILE A 233 10.99 15.89 30.41
C ILE A 233 11.79 15.69 31.69
N ILE A 234 12.52 14.57 31.80
CA ILE A 234 13.30 14.24 33.00
C ILE A 234 14.61 15.04 33.04
N ASN A 235 15.22 15.28 31.88
CA ASN A 235 16.44 16.05 31.73
C ASN A 235 16.19 17.21 30.72
N PRO A 236 15.54 18.32 31.14
CA PRO A 236 15.36 19.44 30.24
C PRO A 236 16.71 19.98 29.79
N PRO A 237 16.85 20.37 28.50
CA PRO A 237 18.09 20.95 28.01
C PRO A 237 18.41 22.20 28.85
N GLU A 238 19.60 22.25 29.44
CA GLU A 238 20.12 23.47 30.07
C GLU A 238 20.17 24.57 29.02
N ASN A 239 19.49 25.68 29.30
CA ASN A 239 19.46 26.89 28.47
C ASN A 239 20.77 27.65 28.53
#